data_212190dc2392b9dcb6f461e271f71a3c
#
_entry.id   212190dc2392b9dcb6f461e271f71a3c
#
_cell.length_a   1.000
_cell.length_b   1.000
_cell.length_c   1.000
_cell.angle_alpha   90.00
_cell.angle_beta   90.00
_cell.angle_gamma   90.00
#
_symmetry.space_group_name_H-M   'P 1'
#
loop_
_entity.id
_entity.type
_entity.pdbx_description
1 polymer ?
#
loop_
_entity_poly.entity_id
_entity_poly.type
_entity_poly.pdbx_seq_one_letter_code
_entity_poly.pdbx_strand_id
1 'polypeptide(L)'
;MMRRIAVAIVAATAAVQAAAPPDLDGWVARSMQTFNVPGLALAIVKDDAVVAAKGYGVRKLGETTPVDENTLFGIASNTKAFTATALGLLVEEHKLEWDAPVVRYLPAFAMWDPFVTRELTVRDLLVHRSGLGLGAGDLLWWPASTYNRKEIAQRLRYIQPATSFRSAYAYDNVLYLVAGEVIETVSGQTWEDFVSTRILARVGMTGSNVRHSAAAAGGNVAAPHAPIDGKVRPIAPFDSDNTNPAGGINSSARDMAKWLRVQLSGGVLPDGSRLFSAATARELMTIVTPIPVNDPPPELAPLKPNFNGYALGFGIRDYRGHKLALHTGGLPGYVSRVVLVPELKLGVAVLTNQESGAAFDSIAFRIVDHYLDVKPFDWIDGFRKVQERSDAAARDAERRASAQRDTASKPSLPLAKYAGTYRDAWYGDIVIDLANSAERGKLVMKFSHSPSLVGDLEHWQHDTFIARWRDRELRADAYVAFALNPDGSIDQVKMSAVSPATDFSFDFQDLLLKPIAANSTKH
;
A
#
# COMPACT_ATOMS: atom_id res chain seq x y z
N MET A 1 -51.67 1.06 -28.95
CA MET A 1 -51.54 1.17 -27.47
C MET A 1 -50.39 0.31 -26.89
N MET A 2 -50.06 -0.85 -27.44
CA MET A 2 -49.00 -1.75 -26.92
C MET A 2 -47.53 -1.23 -27.03
N ARG A 3 -47.17 -0.42 -28.04
CA ARG A 3 -45.80 0.11 -28.20
C ARG A 3 -45.36 1.13 -27.13
N ARG A 4 -46.30 1.89 -26.53
CA ARG A 4 -45.97 2.89 -25.49
C ARG A 4 -45.72 2.27 -24.10
N ILE A 5 -46.36 1.12 -23.80
CA ILE A 5 -46.20 0.41 -22.53
C ILE A 5 -44.86 -0.31 -22.47
N ALA A 6 -44.38 -0.91 -23.58
CA ALA A 6 -43.08 -1.56 -23.65
C ALA A 6 -41.90 -0.58 -23.45
N VAL A 7 -41.99 0.65 -24.02
CA VAL A 7 -40.99 1.71 -23.86
C VAL A 7 -40.93 2.22 -22.42
N ALA A 8 -42.07 2.34 -21.73
CA ALA A 8 -42.12 2.79 -20.33
C ALA A 8 -41.52 1.76 -19.37
N ILE A 9 -41.72 0.45 -19.60
CA ILE A 9 -41.16 -0.62 -18.76
C ILE A 9 -39.64 -0.72 -18.93
N VAL A 10 -39.12 -0.60 -20.16
CA VAL A 10 -37.67 -0.62 -20.41
C VAL A 10 -36.99 0.62 -19.83
N ALA A 11 -37.61 1.79 -19.92
CA ALA A 11 -37.06 3.02 -19.32
C ALA A 11 -37.08 2.97 -17.78
N ALA A 12 -38.11 2.38 -17.17
CA ALA A 12 -38.20 2.24 -15.72
C ALA A 12 -37.18 1.23 -15.16
N THR A 13 -36.97 0.10 -15.85
CA THR A 13 -35.94 -0.88 -15.45
C THR A 13 -34.52 -0.33 -15.62
N ALA A 14 -34.25 0.40 -16.70
CA ALA A 14 -32.96 1.06 -16.90
C ALA A 14 -32.69 2.14 -15.83
N ALA A 15 -33.70 2.93 -15.45
CA ALA A 15 -33.57 3.94 -14.40
C ALA A 15 -33.35 3.33 -12.98
N VAL A 16 -33.97 2.20 -12.68
CA VAL A 16 -33.77 1.48 -11.42
C VAL A 16 -32.39 0.87 -11.35
N GLN A 17 -31.86 0.37 -12.45
CA GLN A 17 -30.52 -0.23 -12.53
C GLN A 17 -29.39 0.82 -12.48
N ALA A 18 -29.67 2.08 -12.76
CA ALA A 18 -28.72 3.19 -12.64
C ALA A 18 -28.68 3.82 -11.23
N ALA A 19 -29.63 3.49 -10.36
CA ALA A 19 -29.69 4.04 -9.01
C ALA A 19 -28.70 3.35 -8.05
N ALA A 20 -28.25 4.08 -7.02
CA ALA A 20 -27.50 3.49 -5.93
C ALA A 20 -28.34 2.44 -5.17
N PRO A 21 -27.71 1.44 -4.50
CA PRO A 21 -28.44 0.51 -3.66
C PRO A 21 -29.36 1.26 -2.69
N PRO A 22 -30.65 0.89 -2.55
CA PRO A 22 -31.60 1.65 -1.75
C PRO A 22 -31.26 1.66 -0.25
N ASP A 23 -30.51 0.67 0.23
CA ASP A 23 -30.04 0.52 1.61
C ASP A 23 -28.60 1.02 1.84
N LEU A 24 -28.01 1.71 0.87
CA LEU A 24 -26.58 2.08 0.85
C LEU A 24 -26.15 2.81 2.12
N ASP A 25 -26.86 3.87 2.51
CA ASP A 25 -26.46 4.68 3.67
C ASP A 25 -26.53 3.86 4.98
N GLY A 26 -27.54 3.01 5.15
CA GLY A 26 -27.67 2.10 6.28
C GLY A 26 -26.57 1.03 6.31
N TRP A 27 -26.20 0.49 5.13
CA TRP A 27 -25.11 -0.46 5.00
C TRP A 27 -23.75 0.16 5.34
N VAL A 28 -23.48 1.35 4.82
CA VAL A 28 -22.25 2.10 5.13
C VAL A 28 -22.16 2.40 6.63
N ALA A 29 -23.24 2.90 7.24
CA ALA A 29 -23.26 3.19 8.67
C ALA A 29 -23.00 1.92 9.53
N ARG A 30 -23.62 0.79 9.18
CA ARG A 30 -23.39 -0.50 9.85
C ARG A 30 -21.93 -0.96 9.68
N SER A 31 -21.35 -0.82 8.48
CA SER A 31 -19.95 -1.17 8.22
C SER A 31 -19.00 -0.31 9.07
N MET A 32 -19.19 1.02 9.06
CA MET A 32 -18.38 1.94 9.86
C MET A 32 -18.46 1.62 11.36
N GLN A 33 -19.64 1.34 11.86
CA GLN A 33 -19.84 0.96 13.27
C GLN A 33 -19.15 -0.37 13.61
N THR A 34 -19.31 -1.39 12.75
CA THR A 34 -18.75 -2.73 13.00
C THR A 34 -17.21 -2.71 13.02
N PHE A 35 -16.60 -1.90 12.17
CA PHE A 35 -15.15 -1.84 12.00
C PHE A 35 -14.50 -0.61 12.63
N ASN A 36 -15.26 0.17 13.41
CA ASN A 36 -14.76 1.36 14.11
C ASN A 36 -14.11 2.40 13.17
N VAL A 37 -14.70 2.66 12.00
CA VAL A 37 -14.23 3.65 11.03
C VAL A 37 -14.83 5.02 11.36
N PRO A 38 -14.02 6.04 11.73
CA PRO A 38 -14.55 7.35 12.09
C PRO A 38 -15.12 8.13 10.92
N GLY A 39 -14.48 8.02 9.75
CA GLY A 39 -14.84 8.76 8.55
C GLY A 39 -14.59 7.96 7.27
N LEU A 40 -15.45 8.15 6.29
CA LEU A 40 -15.41 7.45 5.01
C LEU A 40 -15.93 8.34 3.89
N ALA A 41 -15.34 8.22 2.69
CA ALA A 41 -15.86 8.80 1.47
C ALA A 41 -16.08 7.71 0.41
N LEU A 42 -17.19 7.80 -0.32
CA LEU A 42 -17.64 6.80 -1.29
C LEU A 42 -17.98 7.47 -2.63
N ALA A 43 -17.45 6.89 -3.72
CA ALA A 43 -17.86 7.22 -5.08
C ALA A 43 -18.41 5.98 -5.80
N ILE A 44 -19.54 6.15 -6.52
CA ILE A 44 -20.12 5.14 -7.40
C ILE A 44 -20.35 5.79 -8.76
N VAL A 45 -19.83 5.16 -9.79
CA VAL A 45 -20.04 5.52 -11.20
C VAL A 45 -20.72 4.35 -11.90
N LYS A 46 -21.79 4.62 -12.64
CA LYS A 46 -22.52 3.64 -13.45
C LYS A 46 -22.94 4.27 -14.77
N ASP A 47 -22.62 3.60 -15.89
CA ASP A 47 -22.98 4.05 -17.24
C ASP A 47 -22.58 5.52 -17.51
N ASP A 48 -21.34 5.87 -17.16
CA ASP A 48 -20.75 7.21 -17.26
C ASP A 48 -21.38 8.28 -16.34
N ALA A 49 -22.37 7.96 -15.53
CA ALA A 49 -22.96 8.87 -14.55
C ALA A 49 -22.37 8.67 -13.15
N VAL A 50 -22.17 9.76 -12.42
CA VAL A 50 -21.85 9.71 -10.98
C VAL A 50 -23.14 9.45 -10.23
N VAL A 51 -23.32 8.22 -9.75
CA VAL A 51 -24.51 7.79 -9.00
C VAL A 51 -24.45 8.26 -7.55
N ALA A 52 -23.25 8.22 -6.96
CA ALA A 52 -23.01 8.73 -5.63
C ALA A 52 -21.59 9.29 -5.53
N ALA A 53 -21.45 10.41 -4.82
CA ALA A 53 -20.20 10.93 -4.30
C ALA A 53 -20.54 11.53 -2.93
N LYS A 54 -20.23 10.80 -1.84
CA LYS A 54 -20.71 11.13 -0.48
C LYS A 54 -19.62 10.96 0.54
N GLY A 55 -19.67 11.77 1.60
CA GLY A 55 -18.91 11.59 2.84
C GLY A 55 -19.81 11.05 3.97
N TYR A 56 -19.23 10.33 4.90
CA TYR A 56 -19.88 9.76 6.08
C TYR A 56 -18.98 9.93 7.30
N GLY A 57 -19.58 10.15 8.47
CA GLY A 57 -18.85 10.28 9.74
C GLY A 57 -18.06 11.58 9.84
N VAL A 58 -16.93 11.54 10.56
CA VAL A 58 -16.15 12.71 10.94
C VAL A 58 -14.73 12.65 10.38
N ARG A 59 -14.16 13.83 10.10
CA ARG A 59 -12.77 13.94 9.63
C ARG A 59 -11.77 13.51 10.68
N LYS A 60 -12.07 13.75 11.96
CA LYS A 60 -11.20 13.36 13.06
C LYS A 60 -12.02 12.94 14.27
N LEU A 61 -11.67 11.81 14.86
CA LEU A 61 -12.33 11.31 16.05
C LEU A 61 -12.19 12.31 17.21
N GLY A 62 -13.29 12.60 17.89
CA GLY A 62 -13.37 13.63 18.94
C GLY A 62 -13.72 15.03 18.44
N GLU A 63 -13.80 15.24 17.12
CA GLU A 63 -14.29 16.48 16.49
C GLU A 63 -15.64 16.25 15.81
N THR A 64 -16.37 17.33 15.54
CA THR A 64 -17.71 17.25 14.90
C THR A 64 -17.70 17.56 13.42
N THR A 65 -16.55 17.93 12.86
CA THR A 65 -16.45 18.30 11.44
C THR A 65 -16.70 17.09 10.55
N PRO A 66 -17.76 17.12 9.71
CA PRO A 66 -18.12 15.96 8.91
C PRO A 66 -17.14 15.72 7.76
N VAL A 67 -17.07 14.47 7.30
CA VAL A 67 -16.56 14.12 5.98
C VAL A 67 -17.60 14.50 4.94
N ASP A 68 -17.17 15.16 3.86
CA ASP A 68 -17.99 15.46 2.69
C ASP A 68 -17.39 14.85 1.41
N GLU A 69 -18.03 15.08 0.27
CA GLU A 69 -17.58 14.53 -1.02
C GLU A 69 -16.25 15.11 -1.51
N ASN A 70 -15.77 16.22 -0.93
CA ASN A 70 -14.52 16.89 -1.26
C ASN A 70 -13.40 16.62 -0.24
N THR A 71 -13.72 15.95 0.87
CA THR A 71 -12.73 15.63 1.90
C THR A 71 -11.64 14.72 1.31
N LEU A 72 -10.39 15.12 1.48
CA LEU A 72 -9.22 14.40 0.99
C LEU A 72 -8.82 13.27 1.94
N PHE A 73 -8.43 12.16 1.34
CA PHE A 73 -7.84 10.99 1.98
C PHE A 73 -6.60 10.58 1.20
N GLY A 74 -5.59 10.06 1.87
CA GLY A 74 -4.51 9.36 1.21
C GLY A 74 -5.04 8.10 0.49
N ILE A 75 -4.96 8.05 -0.84
CA ILE A 75 -5.42 6.87 -1.60
C ILE A 75 -4.35 5.79 -1.70
N ALA A 76 -3.16 6.07 -1.18
CA ALA A 76 -2.06 5.11 -1.10
C ALA A 76 -1.81 4.41 -2.45
N SER A 77 -1.69 3.09 -2.45
CA SER A 77 -1.32 2.31 -3.65
C SER A 77 -2.33 2.37 -4.81
N ASN A 78 -3.52 2.96 -4.64
CA ASN A 78 -4.35 3.33 -5.80
C ASN A 78 -3.66 4.38 -6.69
N THR A 79 -2.62 5.06 -6.21
CA THR A 79 -1.69 5.93 -6.98
C THR A 79 -0.98 5.16 -8.10
N LYS A 80 -0.71 3.87 -7.94
CA LYS A 80 0.02 3.04 -8.90
C LYS A 80 -0.62 3.05 -10.30
N ALA A 81 -1.94 3.11 -10.38
CA ALA A 81 -2.67 3.24 -11.64
C ALA A 81 -2.39 4.58 -12.36
N PHE A 82 -2.16 5.66 -11.61
CA PHE A 82 -1.77 6.96 -12.17
C PHE A 82 -0.33 6.94 -12.67
N THR A 83 0.59 6.31 -11.95
CA THR A 83 1.98 6.12 -12.39
C THR A 83 2.06 5.28 -13.65
N ALA A 84 1.30 4.17 -13.71
CA ALA A 84 1.20 3.35 -14.92
C ALA A 84 0.60 4.14 -16.09
N THR A 85 -0.43 4.96 -15.84
CA THR A 85 -1.01 5.84 -16.86
C THR A 85 0.00 6.88 -17.34
N ALA A 86 0.81 7.47 -16.45
CA ALA A 86 1.86 8.43 -16.82
C ALA A 86 2.89 7.80 -17.78
N LEU A 87 3.35 6.58 -17.49
CA LEU A 87 4.22 5.84 -18.43
C LEU A 87 3.49 5.53 -19.73
N GLY A 88 2.20 5.17 -19.69
CA GLY A 88 1.39 4.95 -20.90
C GLY A 88 1.31 6.17 -21.80
N LEU A 89 1.19 7.38 -21.24
CA LEU A 89 1.23 8.63 -22.00
C LEU A 89 2.58 8.82 -22.70
N LEU A 90 3.68 8.52 -22.02
CA LEU A 90 5.03 8.61 -22.60
C LEU A 90 5.26 7.54 -23.69
N VAL A 91 4.63 6.36 -23.57
CA VAL A 91 4.64 5.35 -24.65
C VAL A 91 3.87 5.86 -25.87
N GLU A 92 2.72 6.47 -25.71
CA GLU A 92 1.94 7.07 -26.82
C GLU A 92 2.69 8.22 -27.51
N GLU A 93 3.51 8.95 -26.76
CA GLU A 93 4.39 9.99 -27.28
C GLU A 93 5.67 9.43 -27.94
N HIS A 94 5.83 8.11 -28.03
CA HIS A 94 7.03 7.44 -28.56
C HIS A 94 8.33 7.82 -27.82
N LYS A 95 8.23 8.27 -26.56
CA LYS A 95 9.38 8.64 -25.73
C LYS A 95 9.95 7.46 -24.97
N LEU A 96 9.13 6.43 -24.73
CA LEU A 96 9.57 5.17 -24.14
C LEU A 96 8.78 3.98 -24.72
N GLU A 97 9.27 2.78 -24.45
CA GLU A 97 8.66 1.52 -24.85
C GLU A 97 8.43 0.66 -23.61
N TRP A 98 7.25 -0.01 -23.50
CA TRP A 98 6.93 -0.86 -22.35
C TRP A 98 7.96 -1.96 -22.11
N ASP A 99 8.47 -2.55 -23.17
CA ASP A 99 9.33 -3.72 -23.10
C ASP A 99 10.82 -3.38 -23.33
N ALA A 100 11.18 -2.09 -23.35
CA ALA A 100 12.57 -1.66 -23.32
C ALA A 100 13.17 -1.84 -21.92
N PRO A 101 14.45 -2.25 -21.83
CA PRO A 101 15.15 -2.35 -20.56
C PRO A 101 15.23 -1.00 -19.83
N VAL A 102 15.05 -1.01 -18.51
CA VAL A 102 15.11 0.20 -17.65
C VAL A 102 16.46 0.91 -17.82
N VAL A 103 17.54 0.18 -17.95
CA VAL A 103 18.90 0.73 -18.14
C VAL A 103 19.06 1.59 -19.39
N ARG A 104 18.16 1.49 -20.38
CA ARG A 104 18.12 2.39 -21.55
C ARG A 104 17.78 3.83 -21.13
N TYR A 105 16.94 3.98 -20.11
CA TYR A 105 16.48 5.28 -19.59
C TYR A 105 17.24 5.73 -18.35
N LEU A 106 17.65 4.76 -17.51
CA LEU A 106 18.42 4.97 -16.28
C LEU A 106 19.70 4.15 -16.31
N PRO A 107 20.77 4.61 -17.00
CA PRO A 107 22.00 3.82 -17.21
C PRO A 107 22.74 3.41 -15.92
N ALA A 108 22.55 4.14 -14.81
CA ALA A 108 23.14 3.82 -13.51
C ALA A 108 22.31 2.86 -12.66
N PHE A 109 21.09 2.49 -13.11
CA PHE A 109 20.22 1.56 -12.42
C PHE A 109 20.81 0.15 -12.40
N ALA A 110 20.70 -0.54 -11.29
CA ALA A 110 21.11 -1.93 -11.17
C ALA A 110 20.25 -2.67 -10.13
N MET A 111 19.96 -3.92 -10.42
CA MET A 111 19.46 -4.92 -9.49
C MET A 111 20.65 -5.76 -8.99
N TRP A 112 20.42 -6.60 -7.97
CA TRP A 112 21.44 -7.53 -7.46
C TRP A 112 22.06 -8.39 -8.56
N ASP A 113 21.25 -8.98 -9.41
CA ASP A 113 21.68 -9.82 -10.51
C ASP A 113 21.95 -8.96 -11.76
N PRO A 114 23.17 -9.02 -12.34
CA PRO A 114 23.49 -8.34 -13.58
C PRO A 114 22.64 -8.76 -14.79
N PHE A 115 22.14 -9.99 -14.84
CA PHE A 115 21.20 -10.43 -15.87
C PHE A 115 19.86 -9.71 -15.71
N VAL A 116 19.30 -9.70 -14.49
CA VAL A 116 18.04 -8.99 -14.19
C VAL A 116 18.19 -7.50 -14.49
N THR A 117 19.33 -6.90 -14.15
CA THR A 117 19.63 -5.48 -14.45
C THR A 117 19.48 -5.17 -15.96
N ARG A 118 19.96 -6.05 -16.84
CA ARG A 118 19.88 -5.85 -18.30
C ARG A 118 18.50 -6.15 -18.89
N GLU A 119 17.76 -7.09 -18.27
CA GLU A 119 16.52 -7.62 -18.83
C GLU A 119 15.25 -7.01 -18.21
N LEU A 120 15.36 -6.32 -17.05
CA LEU A 120 14.23 -5.69 -16.40
C LEU A 120 13.68 -4.56 -17.26
N THR A 121 12.44 -4.70 -17.71
CA THR A 121 11.78 -3.74 -18.59
C THR A 121 10.99 -2.69 -17.81
N VAL A 122 10.57 -1.60 -18.48
CA VAL A 122 9.66 -0.60 -17.89
C VAL A 122 8.37 -1.28 -17.40
N ARG A 123 7.83 -2.24 -18.16
CA ARG A 123 6.68 -3.05 -17.77
C ARG A 123 6.92 -3.81 -16.48
N ASP A 124 8.11 -4.41 -16.31
CA ASP A 124 8.45 -5.19 -15.11
C ASP A 124 8.48 -4.34 -13.82
N LEU A 125 8.74 -3.03 -13.92
CA LEU A 125 8.67 -2.12 -12.77
C LEU A 125 7.26 -2.05 -12.15
N LEU A 126 6.21 -2.38 -12.91
CA LEU A 126 4.82 -2.17 -12.52
C LEU A 126 4.10 -3.44 -12.10
N VAL A 127 4.68 -4.63 -12.33
CA VAL A 127 3.89 -5.88 -12.31
C VAL A 127 4.34 -6.92 -11.28
N HIS A 128 5.21 -6.52 -10.34
CA HIS A 128 5.56 -7.31 -9.15
C HIS A 128 6.11 -8.71 -9.44
N ARG A 129 7.00 -8.84 -10.44
CA ARG A 129 7.65 -10.11 -10.83
C ARG A 129 9.17 -9.99 -10.99
N SER A 130 9.76 -9.03 -10.32
CA SER A 130 11.19 -8.72 -10.41
C SER A 130 12.11 -9.79 -9.81
N GLY A 131 11.58 -10.65 -8.97
CA GLY A 131 12.33 -11.58 -8.12
C GLY A 131 12.53 -11.06 -6.70
N LEU A 132 12.28 -9.80 -6.42
CA LEU A 132 12.25 -9.26 -5.06
C LEU A 132 11.17 -9.97 -4.23
N GLY A 133 11.39 -10.05 -2.91
CA GLY A 133 10.40 -10.55 -1.97
C GLY A 133 9.26 -9.56 -1.72
N LEU A 134 8.21 -10.01 -1.02
CA LEU A 134 7.10 -9.14 -0.60
C LEU A 134 7.63 -7.99 0.28
N GLY A 135 7.42 -6.75 -0.17
CA GLY A 135 7.85 -5.55 0.54
C GLY A 135 9.36 -5.33 0.59
N ALA A 136 10.16 -6.10 -0.15
CA ALA A 136 11.62 -6.00 -0.10
C ALA A 136 12.12 -4.58 -0.40
N GLY A 137 12.90 -4.02 0.52
CA GLY A 137 13.41 -2.65 0.45
C GLY A 137 12.44 -1.60 0.98
N ASP A 138 11.28 -1.95 1.49
CA ASP A 138 10.31 -0.97 1.99
C ASP A 138 10.84 -0.19 3.21
N LEU A 139 11.75 -0.74 4.03
CA LEU A 139 12.42 0.03 5.10
C LEU A 139 13.20 1.25 4.58
N LEU A 140 13.49 1.36 3.28
CA LEU A 140 14.10 2.56 2.69
C LEU A 140 13.14 3.76 2.65
N TRP A 141 11.84 3.54 2.86
CA TRP A 141 10.83 4.59 2.85
C TRP A 141 9.76 4.42 3.94
N TRP A 142 9.60 3.22 4.51
CA TRP A 142 8.62 2.86 5.53
C TRP A 142 9.29 2.36 6.82
N PRO A 143 9.05 3.01 8.00
CA PRO A 143 8.38 4.30 8.15
C PRO A 143 9.12 5.42 7.43
N ALA A 144 8.58 6.65 7.47
CA ALA A 144 9.18 7.81 6.81
C ALA A 144 10.69 7.87 7.02
N SER A 145 11.45 8.02 5.94
CA SER A 145 12.90 7.98 5.95
C SER A 145 13.53 9.23 5.33
N THR A 146 14.83 9.42 5.60
CA THR A 146 15.62 10.52 5.05
C THR A 146 16.21 10.23 3.67
N TYR A 147 16.01 9.03 3.12
CA TYR A 147 16.44 8.70 1.76
C TYR A 147 15.62 9.46 0.73
N ASN A 148 16.27 9.97 -0.31
CA ASN A 148 15.56 10.43 -1.50
C ASN A 148 15.31 9.27 -2.49
N ARG A 149 14.45 9.49 -3.48
CA ARG A 149 14.02 8.47 -4.46
C ARG A 149 15.19 7.87 -5.25
N LYS A 150 16.17 8.70 -5.65
CA LYS A 150 17.38 8.24 -6.38
C LYS A 150 18.23 7.33 -5.52
N GLU A 151 18.43 7.67 -4.26
CA GLU A 151 19.17 6.82 -3.31
C GLU A 151 18.47 5.48 -3.13
N ILE A 152 17.14 5.47 -3.00
CA ILE A 152 16.37 4.22 -2.90
C ILE A 152 16.60 3.38 -4.17
N ALA A 153 16.42 3.95 -5.36
CA ALA A 153 16.65 3.25 -6.62
C ALA A 153 18.08 2.68 -6.75
N GLN A 154 19.09 3.40 -6.26
CA GLN A 154 20.48 2.94 -6.28
C GLN A 154 20.75 1.79 -5.30
N ARG A 155 19.97 1.68 -4.21
CA ARG A 155 20.16 0.65 -3.18
C ARG A 155 19.58 -0.70 -3.58
N LEU A 156 18.72 -0.77 -4.57
CA LEU A 156 18.13 -2.02 -5.07
C LEU A 156 19.19 -3.05 -5.50
N ARG A 157 20.37 -2.59 -5.93
CA ARG A 157 21.51 -3.46 -6.28
C ARG A 157 22.03 -4.32 -5.14
N TYR A 158 21.69 -3.99 -3.90
CA TYR A 158 22.14 -4.71 -2.71
C TYR A 158 21.06 -5.64 -2.15
N ILE A 159 19.83 -5.58 -2.65
CA ILE A 159 18.73 -6.42 -2.19
C ILE A 159 18.74 -7.74 -2.95
N GLN A 160 18.95 -8.83 -2.22
CA GLN A 160 18.97 -10.17 -2.81
C GLN A 160 17.56 -10.59 -3.24
N PRO A 161 17.42 -11.26 -4.38
CA PRO A 161 16.13 -11.76 -4.81
C PRO A 161 15.68 -12.94 -3.93
N ALA A 162 14.37 -13.01 -3.66
CA ALA A 162 13.73 -14.13 -2.99
C ALA A 162 13.32 -15.24 -3.97
N THR A 163 13.12 -14.90 -5.24
CA THR A 163 12.72 -15.84 -6.31
C THR A 163 13.48 -15.53 -7.60
N SER A 164 13.38 -16.44 -8.59
CA SER A 164 13.92 -16.16 -9.91
C SER A 164 13.13 -15.05 -10.60
N PHE A 165 13.82 -14.29 -11.47
CA PHE A 165 13.22 -13.23 -12.26
C PHE A 165 11.99 -13.72 -13.06
N ARG A 166 10.89 -13.01 -12.98
CA ARG A 166 9.59 -13.30 -13.64
C ARG A 166 8.94 -14.64 -13.26
N SER A 167 9.40 -15.33 -12.21
CA SER A 167 8.88 -16.66 -11.85
C SER A 167 7.71 -16.62 -10.87
N ALA A 168 7.58 -15.57 -10.07
CA ALA A 168 6.55 -15.44 -9.05
C ALA A 168 6.07 -14.00 -8.90
N TYR A 169 4.87 -13.84 -8.38
CA TYR A 169 4.33 -12.56 -7.93
C TYR A 169 4.77 -12.30 -6.49
N ALA A 170 5.38 -11.14 -6.25
CA ALA A 170 5.63 -10.62 -4.91
C ALA A 170 5.50 -9.10 -4.96
N TYR A 171 4.52 -8.57 -4.21
CA TYR A 171 4.22 -7.14 -4.22
C TYR A 171 5.40 -6.33 -3.69
N ASP A 172 5.87 -5.36 -4.46
CA ASP A 172 6.92 -4.42 -4.08
C ASP A 172 6.51 -2.97 -4.39
N ASN A 173 6.94 -2.02 -3.56
CA ASN A 173 6.70 -0.60 -3.76
C ASN A 173 7.89 0.09 -4.45
N VAL A 174 9.10 -0.38 -4.17
CA VAL A 174 10.34 0.31 -4.56
C VAL A 174 10.52 0.41 -6.08
N LEU A 175 9.99 -0.54 -6.86
CA LEU A 175 10.07 -0.46 -8.33
C LEU A 175 9.13 0.61 -8.91
N TYR A 176 8.06 0.99 -8.23
CA TYR A 176 7.25 2.16 -8.62
C TYR A 176 8.01 3.48 -8.39
N LEU A 177 8.93 3.51 -7.42
CA LEU A 177 9.82 4.66 -7.25
C LEU A 177 10.77 4.78 -8.44
N VAL A 178 11.32 3.64 -8.91
CA VAL A 178 12.13 3.59 -10.14
C VAL A 178 11.30 4.02 -11.36
N ALA A 179 10.03 3.61 -11.44
CA ALA A 179 9.11 4.08 -12.48
C ALA A 179 8.94 5.61 -12.45
N GLY A 180 8.89 6.22 -11.26
CA GLY A 180 8.92 7.67 -11.08
C GLY A 180 10.20 8.30 -11.65
N GLU A 181 11.37 7.74 -11.37
CA GLU A 181 12.66 8.21 -11.93
C GLU A 181 12.71 8.08 -13.46
N VAL A 182 12.11 7.02 -14.05
CA VAL A 182 11.97 6.87 -15.50
C VAL A 182 11.10 8.00 -16.07
N ILE A 183 9.96 8.30 -15.44
CA ILE A 183 9.08 9.41 -15.86
C ILE A 183 9.84 10.74 -15.84
N GLU A 184 10.58 11.03 -14.76
CA GLU A 184 11.35 12.26 -14.64
C GLU A 184 12.42 12.37 -15.72
N THR A 185 13.18 11.31 -15.94
CA THR A 185 14.28 11.29 -16.92
C THR A 185 13.77 11.47 -18.34
N VAL A 186 12.65 10.81 -18.69
CA VAL A 186 12.13 10.81 -20.06
C VAL A 186 11.31 12.06 -20.37
N SER A 187 10.59 12.61 -19.39
CA SER A 187 9.73 13.78 -19.59
C SER A 187 10.40 15.11 -19.31
N GLY A 188 11.48 15.13 -18.51
CA GLY A 188 12.09 16.34 -17.98
C GLY A 188 11.26 17.02 -16.88
N GLN A 189 10.22 16.38 -16.36
CA GLN A 189 9.35 16.87 -15.29
C GLN A 189 9.44 15.93 -14.09
N THR A 190 9.30 16.45 -12.86
CA THR A 190 9.13 15.59 -11.68
C THR A 190 7.89 14.70 -11.86
N TRP A 191 7.87 13.53 -11.22
CA TRP A 191 6.68 12.68 -11.25
C TRP A 191 5.45 13.47 -10.76
N GLU A 192 5.62 14.28 -9.74
CA GLU A 192 4.59 15.12 -9.13
C GLU A 192 4.02 16.12 -10.14
N ASP A 193 4.88 16.84 -10.86
CA ASP A 193 4.47 17.84 -11.86
C ASP A 193 3.81 17.14 -13.06
N PHE A 194 4.37 16.02 -13.52
CA PHE A 194 3.82 15.28 -14.64
C PHE A 194 2.40 14.76 -14.33
N VAL A 195 2.20 14.10 -13.18
CA VAL A 195 0.89 13.57 -12.80
C VAL A 195 -0.11 14.69 -12.54
N SER A 196 0.31 15.77 -11.86
CA SER A 196 -0.57 16.91 -11.59
C SER A 196 -1.07 17.58 -12.87
N THR A 197 -0.16 17.86 -13.80
CA THR A 197 -0.50 18.64 -15.02
C THR A 197 -1.08 17.78 -16.13
N ARG A 198 -0.53 16.56 -16.33
CA ARG A 198 -0.87 15.70 -17.47
C ARG A 198 -2.04 14.75 -17.17
N ILE A 199 -2.32 14.47 -15.87
CA ILE A 199 -3.39 13.55 -15.48
C ILE A 199 -4.43 14.28 -14.65
N LEU A 200 -4.12 14.74 -13.42
CA LEU A 200 -5.13 15.31 -12.52
C LEU A 200 -5.86 16.51 -13.15
N ALA A 201 -5.11 17.47 -13.69
CA ALA A 201 -5.68 18.65 -14.34
C ALA A 201 -6.56 18.29 -15.56
N ARG A 202 -6.09 17.32 -16.40
CA ARG A 202 -6.81 16.87 -17.59
C ARG A 202 -8.11 16.13 -17.24
N VAL A 203 -8.11 15.31 -16.18
CA VAL A 203 -9.29 14.61 -15.66
C VAL A 203 -10.23 15.57 -14.91
N GLY A 204 -9.73 16.74 -14.51
CA GLY A 204 -10.48 17.72 -13.70
C GLY A 204 -10.51 17.36 -12.20
N MET A 205 -9.53 16.62 -11.70
CA MET A 205 -9.37 16.26 -10.28
C MET A 205 -8.72 17.41 -9.49
N THR A 206 -9.39 18.56 -9.48
CA THR A 206 -8.85 19.84 -8.99
C THR A 206 -8.67 19.93 -7.48
N GLY A 207 -9.34 19.07 -6.72
CA GLY A 207 -9.17 18.97 -5.26
C GLY A 207 -8.03 18.04 -4.85
N SER A 208 -7.59 17.16 -5.74
CA SER A 208 -6.55 16.16 -5.46
C SER A 208 -5.14 16.74 -5.55
N ASN A 209 -4.20 16.13 -4.84
CA ASN A 209 -2.77 16.45 -4.92
C ASN A 209 -1.92 15.16 -4.93
N VAL A 210 -0.61 15.29 -5.13
CA VAL A 210 0.29 14.17 -5.43
C VAL A 210 1.44 14.03 -4.41
N ARG A 211 1.27 14.57 -3.19
CA ARG A 211 2.30 14.53 -2.15
C ARG A 211 1.71 14.07 -0.82
N HIS A 212 2.37 13.11 -0.18
CA HIS A 212 2.02 12.72 1.19
C HIS A 212 2.04 13.91 2.15
N SER A 213 3.08 14.74 2.07
CA SER A 213 3.25 15.92 2.93
C SER A 213 2.09 16.93 2.81
N ALA A 214 1.38 16.95 1.70
CA ALA A 214 0.24 17.86 1.52
C ALA A 214 -0.97 17.50 2.40
N ALA A 215 -1.11 16.26 2.86
CA ALA A 215 -2.15 15.86 3.81
C ALA A 215 -1.96 16.54 5.18
N ALA A 216 -0.72 16.80 5.59
CA ALA A 216 -0.41 17.49 6.84
C ALA A 216 -0.66 19.00 6.79
N ALA A 217 -0.82 19.61 5.60
CA ALA A 217 -1.01 21.05 5.44
C ALA A 217 -2.39 21.56 5.91
N GLY A 218 -3.31 20.67 6.27
CA GLY A 218 -4.64 21.03 6.77
C GLY A 218 -5.67 21.27 5.66
N GLY A 219 -6.80 21.91 6.01
CA GLY A 219 -7.92 22.14 5.10
C GLY A 219 -8.99 21.04 5.20
N ASN A 220 -9.64 20.69 4.08
CA ASN A 220 -10.64 19.64 4.04
C ASN A 220 -9.99 18.26 3.85
N VAL A 221 -9.22 17.84 4.85
CA VAL A 221 -8.50 16.57 4.89
C VAL A 221 -8.98 15.74 6.08
N ALA A 222 -9.21 14.46 5.88
CA ALA A 222 -9.50 13.53 6.97
C ALA A 222 -8.20 13.23 7.75
N ALA A 223 -8.23 13.25 9.07
CA ALA A 223 -7.10 12.82 9.88
C ALA A 223 -6.97 11.29 9.84
N PRO A 224 -5.75 10.73 9.79
CA PRO A 224 -5.54 9.29 9.83
C PRO A 224 -5.78 8.72 11.23
N HIS A 225 -6.32 7.50 11.32
CA HIS A 225 -6.58 6.81 12.59
C HIS A 225 -6.10 5.37 12.55
N ALA A 226 -5.53 4.90 13.63
CA ALA A 226 -5.09 3.52 13.78
C ALA A 226 -5.54 2.91 15.13
N PRO A 227 -5.67 1.57 15.20
CA PRO A 227 -5.91 0.88 16.47
C PRO A 227 -4.59 0.79 17.26
N ILE A 228 -4.42 1.65 18.24
CA ILE A 228 -3.28 1.64 19.17
C ILE A 228 -3.78 1.14 20.53
N ASP A 229 -3.15 0.09 21.06
CA ASP A 229 -3.55 -0.55 22.31
C ASP A 229 -5.05 -0.92 22.35
N GLY A 230 -5.56 -1.42 21.22
CA GLY A 230 -6.96 -1.85 21.07
C GLY A 230 -7.97 -0.72 20.91
N LYS A 231 -7.55 0.53 20.82
CA LYS A 231 -8.44 1.69 20.64
C LYS A 231 -8.09 2.46 19.39
N VAL A 232 -9.07 2.73 18.54
CA VAL A 232 -8.90 3.62 17.40
C VAL A 232 -8.68 5.05 17.90
N ARG A 233 -7.59 5.67 17.44
CA ARG A 233 -7.26 7.06 17.76
C ARG A 233 -6.58 7.76 16.59
N PRO A 234 -6.62 9.10 16.49
CA PRO A 234 -5.84 9.85 15.52
C PRO A 234 -4.35 9.55 15.69
N ILE A 235 -3.63 9.44 14.57
CA ILE A 235 -2.18 9.29 14.50
C ILE A 235 -1.57 10.41 13.66
N ALA A 236 -0.24 10.51 13.63
CA ALA A 236 0.46 11.46 12.79
C ALA A 236 0.27 11.09 11.29
N PRO A 237 0.05 12.05 10.39
CA PRO A 237 0.04 11.80 8.96
C PRO A 237 1.41 11.31 8.48
N PHE A 238 1.41 10.37 7.53
CA PHE A 238 2.63 10.01 6.82
C PHE A 238 3.06 11.19 5.94
N ASP A 239 4.30 11.66 6.09
CA ASP A 239 4.78 12.93 5.52
C ASP A 239 5.99 12.80 4.58
N SER A 240 6.44 11.58 4.28
CA SER A 240 7.59 11.36 3.40
C SER A 240 7.18 11.30 1.92
N ASP A 241 7.70 12.22 1.11
CA ASP A 241 7.40 12.34 -0.32
C ASP A 241 8.27 11.44 -1.23
N ASN A 242 9.24 10.70 -0.68
CA ASN A 242 10.13 9.85 -1.47
C ASN A 242 9.41 8.70 -2.19
N THR A 243 8.25 8.30 -1.71
CA THR A 243 7.44 7.20 -2.24
C THR A 243 6.19 7.66 -3.01
N ASN A 244 6.07 8.94 -3.37
CA ASN A 244 4.91 9.47 -4.08
C ASN A 244 4.47 8.63 -5.30
N PRO A 245 5.37 8.12 -6.19
CA PRO A 245 4.95 7.31 -7.33
C PRO A 245 4.25 5.99 -6.98
N ALA A 246 4.48 5.46 -5.78
CA ALA A 246 3.84 4.25 -5.29
C ALA A 246 2.55 4.52 -4.50
N GLY A 247 2.41 5.73 -3.87
CA GLY A 247 1.33 5.95 -2.92
C GLY A 247 0.94 7.39 -2.59
N GLY A 248 1.53 8.43 -3.21
CA GLY A 248 1.49 9.83 -2.74
C GLY A 248 0.23 10.64 -3.04
N ILE A 249 -0.75 10.10 -3.76
CA ILE A 249 -1.95 10.89 -4.10
C ILE A 249 -2.90 10.96 -2.91
N ASN A 250 -3.36 12.19 -2.62
CA ASN A 250 -4.53 12.44 -1.78
C ASN A 250 -5.70 12.84 -2.68
N SER A 251 -6.86 12.23 -2.48
CA SER A 251 -8.05 12.45 -3.32
C SER A 251 -9.34 12.37 -2.52
N SER A 252 -10.44 12.74 -3.16
CA SER A 252 -11.79 12.79 -2.61
C SER A 252 -12.75 11.90 -3.39
N ALA A 253 -13.94 11.62 -2.84
CA ALA A 253 -14.98 10.89 -3.57
C ALA A 253 -15.34 11.55 -4.89
N ARG A 254 -15.46 12.89 -4.90
CA ARG A 254 -15.77 13.66 -6.12
C ARG A 254 -14.72 13.48 -7.21
N ASP A 255 -13.44 13.57 -6.86
CA ASP A 255 -12.36 13.46 -7.83
C ASP A 255 -12.12 12.01 -8.25
N MET A 256 -12.22 11.05 -7.31
CA MET A 256 -12.17 9.63 -7.66
C MET A 256 -13.30 9.21 -8.60
N ALA A 257 -14.51 9.79 -8.49
CA ALA A 257 -15.57 9.54 -9.46
C ALA A 257 -15.18 9.92 -10.89
N LYS A 258 -14.44 11.04 -11.07
CA LYS A 258 -13.92 11.45 -12.39
C LYS A 258 -12.89 10.46 -12.91
N TRP A 259 -11.98 10.01 -12.04
CA TRP A 259 -10.98 9.00 -12.39
C TRP A 259 -11.62 7.68 -12.82
N LEU A 260 -12.62 7.19 -12.06
CA LEU A 260 -13.37 5.98 -12.38
C LEU A 260 -14.03 6.08 -13.77
N ARG A 261 -14.63 7.23 -14.10
CA ARG A 261 -15.24 7.48 -15.43
C ARG A 261 -14.21 7.35 -16.54
N VAL A 262 -13.06 7.98 -16.41
CA VAL A 262 -11.99 7.93 -17.42
C VAL A 262 -11.46 6.50 -17.60
N GLN A 263 -11.29 5.75 -16.54
CA GLN A 263 -10.87 4.34 -16.62
C GLN A 263 -11.93 3.47 -17.32
N LEU A 264 -13.20 3.64 -16.98
CA LEU A 264 -14.31 2.86 -17.56
C LEU A 264 -14.59 3.22 -19.02
N SER A 265 -14.35 4.49 -19.42
CA SER A 265 -14.51 4.95 -20.80
C SER A 265 -13.33 4.59 -21.71
N GLY A 266 -12.28 3.93 -21.16
CA GLY A 266 -11.05 3.64 -21.90
C GLY A 266 -10.27 4.90 -22.29
N GLY A 267 -10.25 5.90 -21.39
CA GLY A 267 -9.47 7.13 -21.54
C GLY A 267 -10.23 8.32 -22.14
N VAL A 268 -11.52 8.21 -22.43
CA VAL A 268 -12.34 9.32 -22.96
C VAL A 268 -12.67 10.30 -21.83
N LEU A 269 -12.41 11.58 -22.06
CA LEU A 269 -12.74 12.68 -21.16
C LEU A 269 -14.15 13.23 -21.44
N PRO A 270 -14.77 13.98 -20.50
CA PRO A 270 -16.12 14.51 -20.67
C PRO A 270 -16.31 15.43 -21.89
N ASP A 271 -15.25 16.08 -22.37
CA ASP A 271 -15.24 16.94 -23.56
C ASP A 271 -15.09 16.15 -24.86
N GLY A 272 -15.04 14.81 -24.81
CA GLY A 272 -14.84 13.93 -25.95
C GLY A 272 -13.37 13.73 -26.35
N SER A 273 -12.45 14.49 -25.81
CA SER A 273 -11.01 14.25 -25.99
C SER A 273 -10.55 13.00 -25.24
N ARG A 274 -9.31 12.59 -25.40
CA ARG A 274 -8.77 11.42 -24.68
C ARG A 274 -7.63 11.81 -23.75
N LEU A 275 -7.60 11.23 -22.57
CA LEU A 275 -6.44 11.22 -21.71
C LEU A 275 -5.38 10.25 -22.27
N PHE A 276 -5.83 9.04 -22.66
CA PHE A 276 -5.02 7.99 -23.28
C PHE A 276 -5.84 7.21 -24.31
N SER A 277 -5.16 6.48 -25.18
CA SER A 277 -5.78 5.69 -26.24
C SER A 277 -6.47 4.42 -25.74
N ALA A 278 -7.31 3.84 -26.59
CA ALA A 278 -7.91 2.53 -26.32
C ALA A 278 -6.85 1.40 -26.27
N ALA A 279 -5.71 1.58 -26.92
CA ALA A 279 -4.58 0.64 -26.82
C ALA A 279 -3.96 0.67 -25.42
N THR A 280 -3.66 1.85 -24.89
CA THR A 280 -3.18 2.03 -23.51
C THR A 280 -4.20 1.53 -22.49
N ALA A 281 -5.50 1.78 -22.68
CA ALA A 281 -6.54 1.22 -21.80
C ALA A 281 -6.50 -0.31 -21.73
N ARG A 282 -6.26 -0.99 -22.85
CA ARG A 282 -6.10 -2.46 -22.86
C ARG A 282 -4.84 -2.90 -22.15
N GLU A 283 -3.70 -2.23 -22.37
CA GLU A 283 -2.43 -2.51 -21.70
C GLU A 283 -2.57 -2.40 -20.19
N LEU A 284 -3.18 -1.32 -19.69
CA LEU A 284 -3.37 -1.09 -18.25
C LEU A 284 -4.16 -2.20 -17.56
N MET A 285 -5.04 -2.93 -18.29
CA MET A 285 -5.95 -3.95 -17.73
C MET A 285 -5.69 -5.36 -18.28
N THR A 286 -4.54 -5.60 -18.90
CA THR A 286 -4.12 -6.93 -19.37
C THR A 286 -3.21 -7.59 -18.33
N ILE A 287 -3.55 -8.80 -17.89
CA ILE A 287 -2.72 -9.55 -16.94
C ILE A 287 -1.33 -9.79 -17.54
N VAL A 288 -0.30 -9.41 -16.80
CA VAL A 288 1.10 -9.66 -17.13
C VAL A 288 1.70 -10.69 -16.17
N THR A 289 1.39 -10.59 -14.88
CA THR A 289 1.86 -11.54 -13.86
C THR A 289 0.68 -12.35 -13.33
N PRO A 290 0.60 -13.65 -13.64
CA PRO A 290 -0.38 -14.54 -13.01
C PRO A 290 -0.14 -14.64 -11.50
N ILE A 291 -1.23 -14.67 -10.73
CA ILE A 291 -1.22 -14.89 -9.29
C ILE A 291 -1.95 -16.22 -9.01
N PRO A 292 -1.37 -17.13 -8.21
CA PRO A 292 -2.03 -18.36 -7.84
C PRO A 292 -3.42 -18.12 -7.25
N VAL A 293 -4.39 -18.91 -7.68
CA VAL A 293 -5.75 -18.87 -7.13
C VAL A 293 -5.80 -19.73 -5.87
N ASN A 294 -6.11 -19.10 -4.74
CA ASN A 294 -6.34 -19.77 -3.47
C ASN A 294 -7.83 -19.70 -3.10
N ASP A 295 -8.31 -20.69 -2.37
CA ASP A 295 -9.65 -20.65 -1.81
C ASP A 295 -9.72 -19.54 -0.75
N PRO A 296 -10.73 -18.65 -0.83
CA PRO A 296 -10.96 -17.69 0.23
C PRO A 296 -11.41 -18.40 1.52
N PRO A 297 -11.34 -17.73 2.67
CA PRO A 297 -11.96 -18.23 3.89
C PRO A 297 -13.44 -18.61 3.65
N PRO A 298 -13.95 -19.68 4.30
CA PRO A 298 -15.33 -20.15 4.09
C PRO A 298 -16.39 -19.04 4.24
N GLU A 299 -16.16 -18.10 5.17
CA GLU A 299 -17.03 -16.94 5.42
C GLU A 299 -17.05 -15.94 4.26
N LEU A 300 -16.11 -16.05 3.32
CA LEU A 300 -15.99 -15.21 2.13
C LEU A 300 -15.99 -16.06 0.84
N ALA A 301 -16.56 -17.26 0.89
CA ALA A 301 -16.59 -18.20 -0.24
C ALA A 301 -17.04 -17.58 -1.59
N PRO A 302 -17.99 -16.60 -1.64
CA PRO A 302 -18.35 -15.97 -2.90
C PRO A 302 -17.22 -15.20 -3.59
N LEU A 303 -16.12 -14.89 -2.88
CA LEU A 303 -14.95 -14.22 -3.45
C LEU A 303 -14.00 -15.15 -4.19
N LYS A 304 -14.27 -16.46 -4.29
CA LYS A 304 -13.40 -17.38 -5.02
C LYS A 304 -13.33 -17.00 -6.51
N PRO A 305 -12.13 -16.67 -7.03
CA PRO A 305 -11.99 -16.37 -8.46
C PRO A 305 -11.68 -17.64 -9.26
N ASN A 306 -11.91 -17.60 -10.57
CA ASN A 306 -11.42 -18.60 -11.51
C ASN A 306 -10.03 -18.25 -12.05
N PHE A 307 -9.69 -16.95 -12.13
CA PHE A 307 -8.36 -16.45 -12.47
C PHE A 307 -7.99 -15.25 -11.61
N ASN A 308 -6.69 -15.05 -11.42
CA ASN A 308 -6.14 -13.92 -10.68
C ASN A 308 -4.78 -13.52 -11.27
N GLY A 309 -4.50 -12.25 -11.35
CA GLY A 309 -3.24 -11.74 -11.84
C GLY A 309 -3.09 -10.25 -11.63
N TYR A 310 -1.93 -9.72 -12.00
CA TYR A 310 -1.61 -8.31 -11.90
C TYR A 310 -1.29 -7.73 -13.27
N ALA A 311 -1.84 -6.57 -13.54
CA ALA A 311 -1.63 -5.76 -14.73
C ALA A 311 -0.85 -4.48 -14.39
N LEU A 312 -0.92 -3.44 -15.20
CA LEU A 312 -0.18 -2.20 -14.98
C LEU A 312 -0.92 -1.31 -13.94
N GLY A 313 -0.64 -1.54 -12.66
CA GLY A 313 -1.23 -0.80 -11.54
C GLY A 313 -2.63 -1.29 -11.12
N PHE A 314 -3.07 -2.46 -11.60
CA PHE A 314 -4.34 -3.09 -11.22
C PHE A 314 -4.16 -4.59 -10.98
N GLY A 315 -4.80 -5.10 -9.94
CA GLY A 315 -5.12 -6.51 -9.83
C GLY A 315 -6.30 -6.83 -10.77
N ILE A 316 -6.22 -7.94 -11.48
CA ILE A 316 -7.26 -8.39 -12.42
C ILE A 316 -7.71 -9.77 -11.98
N ARG A 317 -8.98 -9.92 -11.71
CA ARG A 317 -9.59 -11.22 -11.38
C ARG A 317 -11.03 -11.26 -11.87
N ASP A 318 -11.65 -12.43 -11.82
CA ASP A 318 -13.10 -12.50 -11.95
C ASP A 318 -13.81 -12.50 -10.59
N TYR A 319 -15.04 -12.11 -10.63
CA TYR A 319 -16.00 -12.21 -9.54
C TYR A 319 -17.38 -12.55 -10.13
N ARG A 320 -17.94 -13.69 -9.75
CA ARG A 320 -19.24 -14.16 -10.27
C ARG A 320 -19.30 -14.18 -11.79
N GLY A 321 -18.18 -14.50 -12.46
CA GLY A 321 -18.08 -14.57 -13.92
C GLY A 321 -17.79 -13.23 -14.63
N HIS A 322 -17.69 -12.12 -13.90
CA HIS A 322 -17.37 -10.79 -14.44
C HIS A 322 -15.92 -10.40 -14.13
N LYS A 323 -15.24 -9.80 -15.11
CA LYS A 323 -13.88 -9.27 -14.92
C LYS A 323 -13.92 -8.07 -13.99
N LEU A 324 -13.10 -8.09 -12.94
CA LEU A 324 -12.78 -6.94 -12.10
C LEU A 324 -11.37 -6.44 -12.37
N ALA A 325 -11.20 -5.11 -12.49
CA ALA A 325 -9.92 -4.45 -12.29
C ALA A 325 -10.00 -3.68 -10.97
N LEU A 326 -9.09 -3.96 -10.06
CA LEU A 326 -9.20 -3.47 -8.68
C LEU A 326 -7.83 -3.19 -8.07
N HIS A 327 -7.80 -2.32 -7.09
CA HIS A 327 -6.63 -2.14 -6.24
C HIS A 327 -7.03 -1.70 -4.83
N THR A 328 -6.20 -2.02 -3.86
CA THR A 328 -6.28 -1.47 -2.51
C THR A 328 -5.19 -0.42 -2.31
N GLY A 329 -5.37 0.44 -1.33
CA GLY A 329 -4.32 1.33 -0.85
C GLY A 329 -4.23 1.24 0.66
N GLY A 330 -3.02 1.25 1.21
CA GLY A 330 -2.76 1.28 2.64
C GLY A 330 -1.63 2.26 2.96
N LEU A 331 -1.87 3.15 3.91
CA LEU A 331 -0.93 4.03 4.58
C LEU A 331 -1.28 4.03 6.08
N PRO A 332 -0.38 4.46 6.97
CA PRO A 332 -0.76 4.61 8.36
C PRO A 332 -2.03 5.46 8.50
N GLY A 333 -3.07 4.84 9.04
CA GLY A 333 -4.35 5.48 9.30
C GLY A 333 -5.27 5.71 8.10
N TYR A 334 -4.89 5.32 6.87
CA TYR A 334 -5.75 5.38 5.69
C TYR A 334 -5.76 4.05 4.94
N VAL A 335 -6.95 3.60 4.55
CA VAL A 335 -7.06 2.56 3.53
C VAL A 335 -8.07 2.96 2.47
N SER A 336 -7.88 2.46 1.26
CA SER A 336 -8.73 2.78 0.12
C SER A 336 -8.95 1.56 -0.77
N ARG A 337 -10.07 1.55 -1.49
CA ARG A 337 -10.44 0.51 -2.43
C ARG A 337 -10.97 1.13 -3.72
N VAL A 338 -10.45 0.66 -4.87
CA VAL A 338 -11.02 0.90 -6.19
C VAL A 338 -11.43 -0.43 -6.78
N VAL A 339 -12.64 -0.50 -7.34
CA VAL A 339 -13.16 -1.64 -8.09
C VAL A 339 -13.79 -1.12 -9.37
N LEU A 340 -13.37 -1.65 -10.50
CA LEU A 340 -13.96 -1.43 -11.82
C LEU A 340 -14.54 -2.75 -12.33
N VAL A 341 -15.77 -2.72 -12.81
CA VAL A 341 -16.43 -3.81 -13.55
C VAL A 341 -16.71 -3.29 -14.96
N PRO A 342 -15.75 -3.40 -15.90
CA PRO A 342 -15.85 -2.76 -17.22
C PRO A 342 -17.09 -3.16 -18.00
N GLU A 343 -17.50 -4.44 -17.96
CA GLU A 343 -18.67 -4.98 -18.64
C GLU A 343 -19.97 -4.31 -18.19
N LEU A 344 -20.05 -3.93 -16.91
CA LEU A 344 -21.18 -3.21 -16.33
C LEU A 344 -21.03 -1.70 -16.38
N LYS A 345 -19.91 -1.18 -16.88
CA LYS A 345 -19.55 0.24 -16.76
C LYS A 345 -19.72 0.75 -15.32
N LEU A 346 -19.33 -0.08 -14.35
CA LEU A 346 -19.43 0.19 -12.93
C LEU A 346 -18.06 0.48 -12.35
N GLY A 347 -17.95 1.57 -11.59
CA GLY A 347 -16.77 1.92 -10.80
C GLY A 347 -17.17 2.28 -9.37
N VAL A 348 -16.40 1.79 -8.43
CA VAL A 348 -16.57 2.06 -6.99
C VAL A 348 -15.24 2.48 -6.40
N ALA A 349 -15.22 3.57 -5.63
CA ALA A 349 -14.10 3.95 -4.80
C ALA A 349 -14.56 4.16 -3.36
N VAL A 350 -13.89 3.52 -2.41
CA VAL A 350 -14.13 3.68 -0.96
C VAL A 350 -12.84 4.14 -0.32
N LEU A 351 -12.89 5.27 0.39
CA LEU A 351 -11.76 5.89 1.06
C LEU A 351 -12.07 5.99 2.55
N THR A 352 -11.19 5.51 3.42
CA THR A 352 -11.41 5.54 4.87
C THR A 352 -10.26 6.23 5.58
N ASN A 353 -10.54 6.86 6.71
CA ASN A 353 -9.52 7.42 7.61
C ASN A 353 -9.19 6.49 8.78
N GLN A 354 -9.27 5.18 8.55
CA GLN A 354 -8.90 4.13 9.51
C GLN A 354 -8.53 2.86 8.73
N GLU A 355 -7.63 2.03 9.25
CA GLU A 355 -6.95 0.93 8.55
C GLU A 355 -7.80 -0.34 8.36
N SER A 356 -9.13 -0.25 8.31
CA SER A 356 -9.97 -1.44 8.12
C SER A 356 -10.23 -1.78 6.66
N GLY A 357 -9.49 -2.75 6.13
CA GLY A 357 -9.79 -3.36 4.83
C GLY A 357 -11.15 -4.06 4.80
N ALA A 358 -11.60 -4.63 5.90
CA ALA A 358 -12.91 -5.24 6.03
C ALA A 358 -14.06 -4.24 5.79
N ALA A 359 -13.89 -2.99 6.23
CA ALA A 359 -14.89 -1.95 6.02
C ALA A 359 -15.06 -1.62 4.54
N PHE A 360 -13.98 -1.28 3.83
CA PHE A 360 -14.08 -0.88 2.44
C PHE A 360 -14.55 -2.05 1.54
N ASP A 361 -14.08 -3.27 1.79
CA ASP A 361 -14.48 -4.43 0.99
C ASP A 361 -15.94 -4.80 1.20
N SER A 362 -16.45 -4.75 2.44
CA SER A 362 -17.85 -5.03 2.72
C SER A 362 -18.80 -4.06 1.99
N ILE A 363 -18.37 -2.79 1.83
CA ILE A 363 -19.12 -1.77 1.09
C ILE A 363 -18.99 -1.99 -0.42
N ALA A 364 -17.77 -2.17 -0.92
CA ALA A 364 -17.51 -2.32 -2.35
C ALA A 364 -18.23 -3.54 -2.94
N PHE A 365 -18.13 -4.72 -2.29
CA PHE A 365 -18.78 -5.93 -2.78
C PHE A 365 -20.31 -5.89 -2.62
N ARG A 366 -20.85 -5.20 -1.60
CA ARG A 366 -22.31 -4.95 -1.52
C ARG A 366 -22.82 -4.16 -2.72
N ILE A 367 -22.07 -3.15 -3.15
CA ILE A 367 -22.41 -2.33 -4.31
C ILE A 367 -22.29 -3.16 -5.59
N VAL A 368 -21.21 -3.92 -5.75
CA VAL A 368 -21.02 -4.80 -6.93
C VAL A 368 -22.15 -5.83 -7.02
N ASP A 369 -22.50 -6.49 -5.90
CA ASP A 369 -23.61 -7.47 -5.85
C ASP A 369 -24.94 -6.85 -6.28
N HIS A 370 -25.22 -5.60 -5.90
CA HIS A 370 -26.44 -4.90 -6.31
C HIS A 370 -26.54 -4.74 -7.83
N TYR A 371 -25.44 -4.30 -8.48
CA TYR A 371 -25.43 -4.10 -9.93
C TYR A 371 -25.29 -5.39 -10.74
N LEU A 372 -24.86 -6.47 -10.11
CA LEU A 372 -24.91 -7.82 -10.68
C LEU A 372 -26.28 -8.49 -10.52
N ASP A 373 -27.23 -7.85 -9.83
CA ASP A 373 -28.56 -8.40 -9.52
C ASP A 373 -28.49 -9.79 -8.88
N VAL A 374 -27.54 -9.98 -7.96
CA VAL A 374 -27.37 -11.24 -7.24
C VAL A 374 -27.93 -11.15 -5.83
N LYS A 375 -28.28 -12.32 -5.26
CA LYS A 375 -28.77 -12.39 -3.88
C LYS A 375 -27.77 -11.71 -2.93
N PRO A 376 -28.22 -10.76 -2.09
CA PRO A 376 -27.36 -10.09 -1.14
C PRO A 376 -26.66 -11.07 -0.20
N PHE A 377 -25.37 -10.84 -0.01
CA PHE A 377 -24.54 -11.54 0.95
C PHE A 377 -24.17 -10.58 2.10
N ASP A 378 -24.13 -11.07 3.35
CA ASP A 378 -23.73 -10.25 4.48
C ASP A 378 -22.18 -10.13 4.55
N TRP A 379 -21.63 -9.27 3.69
CA TRP A 379 -20.20 -9.00 3.62
C TRP A 379 -19.63 -8.48 4.94
N ILE A 380 -20.42 -7.69 5.70
CA ILE A 380 -19.97 -7.13 6.98
C ILE A 380 -19.71 -8.27 7.97
N ASP A 381 -20.66 -9.21 8.11
CA ASP A 381 -20.49 -10.35 9.01
C ASP A 381 -19.37 -11.30 8.54
N GLY A 382 -19.29 -11.55 7.22
CA GLY A 382 -18.22 -12.38 6.63
C GLY A 382 -16.82 -11.82 6.92
N PHE A 383 -16.57 -10.56 6.59
CA PHE A 383 -15.28 -9.92 6.84
C PHE A 383 -14.97 -9.77 8.34
N ARG A 384 -15.97 -9.47 9.17
CA ARG A 384 -15.80 -9.41 10.63
C ARG A 384 -15.29 -10.73 11.21
N LYS A 385 -15.89 -11.86 10.83
CA LYS A 385 -15.47 -13.19 11.29
C LYS A 385 -14.05 -13.53 10.87
N VAL A 386 -13.69 -13.18 9.63
CA VAL A 386 -12.32 -13.39 9.13
C VAL A 386 -11.31 -12.54 9.90
N GLN A 387 -11.62 -11.27 10.14
CA GLN A 387 -10.76 -10.39 10.92
C GLN A 387 -10.59 -10.90 12.36
N GLU A 388 -11.68 -11.22 13.05
CA GLU A 388 -11.63 -11.75 14.43
C GLU A 388 -10.78 -13.03 14.52
N ARG A 389 -10.87 -13.92 13.53
CA ARG A 389 -10.05 -15.14 13.47
C ARG A 389 -8.57 -14.81 13.23
N SER A 390 -8.27 -13.87 12.32
CA SER A 390 -6.89 -13.44 12.05
C SER A 390 -6.26 -12.81 13.29
N ASP A 391 -6.98 -11.92 13.97
CA ASP A 391 -6.52 -11.27 15.19
C ASP A 391 -6.31 -12.28 16.33
N ALA A 392 -7.19 -13.28 16.45
CA ALA A 392 -7.03 -14.36 17.41
C ALA A 392 -5.80 -15.21 17.11
N ALA A 393 -5.56 -15.55 15.84
CA ALA A 393 -4.39 -16.32 15.42
C ALA A 393 -3.08 -15.57 15.68
N ALA A 394 -3.04 -14.25 15.46
CA ALA A 394 -1.88 -13.42 15.77
C ALA A 394 -1.58 -13.40 17.28
N ARG A 395 -2.59 -13.14 18.10
CA ARG A 395 -2.45 -13.19 19.58
C ARG A 395 -2.01 -14.57 20.08
N ASP A 396 -2.52 -15.65 19.47
CA ASP A 396 -2.11 -17.02 19.83
C ASP A 396 -0.67 -17.31 19.45
N ALA A 397 -0.19 -16.82 18.32
CA ALA A 397 1.20 -16.94 17.92
C ALA A 397 2.15 -16.21 18.91
N GLU A 398 1.79 -15.00 19.29
CA GLU A 398 2.57 -14.23 20.30
C GLU A 398 2.57 -14.90 21.67
N ARG A 399 1.41 -15.44 22.12
CA ARG A 399 1.33 -16.19 23.38
C ARG A 399 2.17 -17.46 23.35
N ARG A 400 2.16 -18.22 22.23
CA ARG A 400 3.01 -19.42 22.08
C ARG A 400 4.49 -19.06 22.12
N ALA A 401 4.91 -18.01 21.41
CA ALA A 401 6.31 -17.52 21.44
C ALA A 401 6.72 -17.14 22.86
N SER A 402 5.87 -16.42 23.59
CA SER A 402 6.11 -16.04 24.99
C SER A 402 6.19 -17.25 25.94
N ALA A 403 5.32 -18.25 25.76
CA ALA A 403 5.31 -19.46 26.58
C ALA A 403 6.53 -20.37 26.33
N GLN A 404 7.12 -20.30 25.14
CA GLN A 404 8.33 -21.07 24.79
C GLN A 404 9.63 -20.36 25.16
N ARG A 405 9.53 -19.12 25.66
CA ARG A 405 10.71 -18.33 26.06
C ARG A 405 11.45 -18.98 27.22
N ASP A 406 12.78 -19.12 27.08
CA ASP A 406 13.65 -19.46 28.20
C ASP A 406 13.88 -18.22 29.07
N THR A 407 13.07 -18.08 30.12
CA THR A 407 13.15 -16.94 31.05
C THR A 407 14.37 -17.00 31.99
N ALA A 408 15.04 -18.17 32.08
CA ALA A 408 16.24 -18.34 32.90
C ALA A 408 17.51 -17.99 32.14
N SER A 409 17.47 -17.92 30.81
CA SER A 409 18.60 -17.59 29.96
C SER A 409 19.12 -16.17 30.19
N LYS A 410 20.40 -15.98 29.94
CA LYS A 410 21.08 -14.66 30.02
C LYS A 410 21.84 -14.42 28.73
N PRO A 411 22.10 -13.15 28.38
CA PRO A 411 23.00 -12.82 27.28
C PRO A 411 24.38 -13.43 27.53
N SER A 412 25.03 -13.97 26.50
CA SER A 412 26.36 -14.57 26.57
C SER A 412 27.45 -13.52 26.84
N LEU A 413 27.19 -12.27 26.47
CA LEU A 413 28.11 -11.14 26.62
C LEU A 413 27.57 -10.10 27.61
N PRO A 414 28.43 -9.30 28.26
CA PRO A 414 28.04 -8.09 28.94
C PRO A 414 27.33 -7.13 27.96
N LEU A 415 26.26 -6.44 28.37
CA LEU A 415 25.46 -5.59 27.50
C LEU A 415 26.27 -4.59 26.67
N ALA A 416 27.33 -4.03 27.25
CA ALA A 416 28.21 -3.10 26.53
C ALA A 416 28.89 -3.71 25.28
N LYS A 417 28.95 -5.03 25.17
CA LYS A 417 29.55 -5.72 24.02
C LYS A 417 28.57 -5.82 22.83
N TYR A 418 27.28 -5.65 23.06
CA TYR A 418 26.25 -5.56 21.98
C TYR A 418 26.15 -4.14 21.42
N ALA A 419 26.67 -3.13 22.13
CA ALA A 419 26.73 -1.75 21.65
C ALA A 419 27.75 -1.62 20.52
N GLY A 420 27.38 -0.85 19.48
CA GLY A 420 28.22 -0.62 18.31
C GLY A 420 27.41 -0.14 17.12
N THR A 421 28.11 0.08 16.01
CA THR A 421 27.48 0.37 14.72
C THR A 421 27.47 -0.89 13.88
N TYR A 422 26.31 -1.19 13.35
CA TYR A 422 26.07 -2.34 12.48
C TYR A 422 25.59 -1.83 11.12
N ARG A 423 26.07 -2.42 10.04
CA ARG A 423 25.72 -2.01 8.68
C ARG A 423 25.03 -3.13 7.94
N ASP A 424 23.88 -2.80 7.38
CA ASP A 424 23.27 -3.58 6.31
C ASP A 424 23.67 -3.00 4.94
N ALA A 425 23.81 -3.87 3.94
CA ALA A 425 24.29 -3.46 2.63
C ALA A 425 23.32 -2.52 1.90
N TRP A 426 22.02 -2.81 1.99
CA TRP A 426 21.00 -2.02 1.29
C TRP A 426 20.37 -0.93 2.17
N TYR A 427 20.20 -1.17 3.49
CA TYR A 427 19.63 -0.16 4.38
C TYR A 427 20.67 0.88 4.83
N GLY A 428 21.88 0.46 5.21
CA GLY A 428 22.91 1.32 5.78
C GLY A 428 23.12 1.07 7.28
N ASP A 429 23.43 2.11 8.04
CA ASP A 429 23.88 1.98 9.42
C ASP A 429 22.72 1.93 10.43
N ILE A 430 22.87 1.05 11.40
CA ILE A 430 22.03 0.94 12.60
C ILE A 430 22.96 0.99 13.80
N VAL A 431 22.68 1.91 14.73
CA VAL A 431 23.50 2.13 15.91
C VAL A 431 22.80 1.53 17.14
N ILE A 432 23.54 0.77 17.92
CA ILE A 432 23.08 0.27 19.22
C ILE A 432 23.96 0.93 20.28
N ASP A 433 23.36 1.81 21.08
CA ASP A 433 24.04 2.53 22.16
C ASP A 433 23.69 1.91 23.52
N LEU A 434 24.66 1.95 24.45
CA LEU A 434 24.36 1.74 25.85
C LEU A 434 23.86 3.07 26.44
N ALA A 435 22.63 3.10 26.91
CA ALA A 435 22.01 4.33 27.44
C ALA A 435 22.79 4.93 28.62
N ASN A 436 23.02 6.24 28.55
CA ASN A 436 23.75 6.99 29.58
C ASN A 436 22.83 7.48 30.71
N SER A 437 23.35 7.53 31.92
CA SER A 437 22.85 8.18 33.15
C SER A 437 21.52 7.70 33.74
N ALA A 438 20.35 8.10 33.25
CA ALA A 438 19.03 7.79 33.85
C ALA A 438 18.50 6.40 33.47
N GLU A 439 18.91 5.87 32.31
CA GLU A 439 18.50 4.58 31.76
C GLU A 439 19.64 3.54 31.83
N ARG A 440 20.50 3.63 32.86
CA ARG A 440 21.69 2.78 33.03
C ARG A 440 21.37 1.29 32.83
N GLY A 441 22.13 0.67 31.93
CA GLY A 441 22.05 -0.78 31.68
C GLY A 441 21.02 -1.18 30.61
N LYS A 442 20.50 -0.25 29.80
CA LYS A 442 19.65 -0.54 28.64
C LYS A 442 20.40 -0.26 27.34
N LEU A 443 20.16 -1.11 26.35
CA LEU A 443 20.59 -0.88 24.97
C LEU A 443 19.48 -0.15 24.21
N VAL A 444 19.86 0.81 23.38
CA VAL A 444 18.94 1.57 22.51
C VAL A 444 19.39 1.39 21.08
N MET A 445 18.50 0.86 20.24
CA MET A 445 18.71 0.70 18.80
C MET A 445 18.16 1.90 18.05
N LYS A 446 18.90 2.39 17.05
CA LYS A 446 18.53 3.55 16.21
C LYS A 446 18.87 3.25 14.76
N PHE A 447 17.89 3.41 13.88
CA PHE A 447 18.07 3.33 12.45
C PHE A 447 18.51 4.71 11.92
N SER A 448 19.62 4.77 11.17
CA SER A 448 20.25 6.05 10.78
C SER A 448 19.37 6.89 9.84
N HIS A 449 18.51 6.26 9.06
CA HIS A 449 17.67 6.92 8.05
C HIS A 449 16.17 6.90 8.36
N SER A 450 15.73 6.24 9.43
CA SER A 450 14.33 6.17 9.84
C SER A 450 14.19 6.73 11.26
N PRO A 451 13.96 8.05 11.42
CA PRO A 451 14.01 8.73 12.72
C PRO A 451 13.04 8.17 13.77
N SER A 452 11.91 7.59 13.36
CA SER A 452 10.94 6.96 14.25
C SER A 452 11.38 5.57 14.74
N LEU A 453 12.32 4.90 14.05
CA LEU A 453 12.86 3.61 14.47
C LEU A 453 13.96 3.79 15.53
N VAL A 454 13.55 4.27 16.70
CA VAL A 454 14.33 4.32 17.93
C VAL A 454 13.63 3.44 18.95
N GLY A 455 14.31 2.39 19.44
CA GLY A 455 13.73 1.40 20.34
C GLY A 455 14.67 0.96 21.46
N ASP A 456 14.09 0.66 22.62
CA ASP A 456 14.81 0.06 23.73
C ASP A 456 14.89 -1.46 23.49
N LEU A 457 16.11 -2.03 23.63
CA LEU A 457 16.31 -3.46 23.51
C LEU A 457 16.07 -4.14 24.87
N GLU A 458 14.99 -4.90 24.96
CA GLU A 458 14.66 -5.74 26.11
C GLU A 458 15.20 -7.15 25.88
N HIS A 459 15.96 -7.70 26.83
CA HIS A 459 16.44 -9.07 26.73
C HIS A 459 15.25 -10.05 26.61
N TRP A 460 15.26 -10.87 25.56
CA TRP A 460 14.26 -11.91 25.35
C TRP A 460 14.74 -13.25 25.86
N GLN A 461 15.73 -13.83 25.21
CA GLN A 461 16.39 -15.07 25.63
C GLN A 461 17.75 -15.21 24.92
N HIS A 462 18.74 -15.88 25.55
CA HIS A 462 20.09 -16.04 25.01
C HIS A 462 20.63 -14.71 24.48
N ASP A 463 21.11 -14.66 23.24
CA ASP A 463 21.61 -13.45 22.58
C ASP A 463 20.53 -12.76 21.71
N THR A 464 19.27 -12.97 22.04
CA THR A 464 18.12 -12.34 21.38
C THR A 464 17.46 -11.30 22.29
N PHE A 465 17.19 -10.14 21.73
CA PHE A 465 16.47 -9.04 22.35
C PHE A 465 15.19 -8.73 21.57
N ILE A 466 14.29 -7.93 22.15
CA ILE A 466 13.18 -7.31 21.45
C ILE A 466 13.42 -5.80 21.41
N ALA A 467 13.42 -5.23 20.20
CA ALA A 467 13.34 -3.79 20.02
C ALA A 467 11.90 -3.33 20.27
N ARG A 468 11.70 -2.58 21.38
CA ARG A 468 10.44 -1.90 21.69
C ARG A 468 10.53 -0.48 21.17
N TRP A 469 9.88 -0.22 20.04
CA TRP A 469 9.92 1.11 19.45
C TRP A 469 9.27 2.12 20.37
N ARG A 470 9.93 3.26 20.59
CA ARG A 470 9.44 4.35 21.44
C ARG A 470 8.21 5.00 20.82
N ASP A 471 8.17 5.08 19.48
CA ASP A 471 6.97 5.42 18.72
C ASP A 471 6.06 4.19 18.64
N ARG A 472 5.01 4.18 19.47
CA ARG A 472 4.06 3.08 19.52
C ARG A 472 3.09 3.04 18.34
N GLU A 473 3.02 4.11 17.53
CA GLU A 473 2.21 4.15 16.31
C GLU A 473 2.76 3.19 15.24
N LEU A 474 4.04 2.84 15.29
CA LEU A 474 4.66 1.86 14.39
C LEU A 474 4.08 0.45 14.51
N ARG A 475 3.71 0.01 15.72
CA ARG A 475 3.15 -1.34 15.99
C ARG A 475 3.97 -2.48 15.39
N ALA A 476 5.29 -2.35 15.38
CA ALA A 476 6.23 -3.18 14.66
C ALA A 476 7.40 -3.64 15.52
N ASP A 477 7.17 -3.94 16.81
CA ASP A 477 8.23 -4.47 17.69
C ASP A 477 8.91 -5.66 17.02
N ALA A 478 10.25 -5.75 17.14
CA ALA A 478 11.04 -6.73 16.40
C ALA A 478 12.01 -7.52 17.30
N TYR A 479 12.16 -8.80 17.03
CA TYR A 479 13.26 -9.59 17.55
C TYR A 479 14.57 -9.12 16.91
N VAL A 480 15.63 -9.08 17.74
CA VAL A 480 17.01 -8.71 17.37
C VAL A 480 17.92 -9.81 17.88
N ALA A 481 18.34 -10.71 16.99
CA ALA A 481 19.11 -11.90 17.31
C ALA A 481 20.58 -11.72 16.90
N PHE A 482 21.50 -11.80 17.87
CA PHE A 482 22.93 -11.70 17.65
C PHE A 482 23.52 -13.10 17.47
N ALA A 483 24.35 -13.29 16.44
CA ALA A 483 25.17 -14.46 16.27
C ALA A 483 26.63 -14.13 16.65
N LEU A 484 27.30 -15.06 17.34
CA LEU A 484 28.65 -14.89 17.80
C LEU A 484 29.64 -15.75 17.00
N ASN A 485 30.85 -15.23 16.80
CA ASN A 485 32.03 -15.97 16.34
C ASN A 485 32.57 -16.89 17.46
N PRO A 486 33.41 -17.87 17.12
CA PRO A 486 34.04 -18.75 18.12
C PRO A 486 34.90 -18.01 19.18
N ASP A 487 35.40 -16.82 18.88
CA ASP A 487 36.16 -15.97 19.80
C ASP A 487 35.25 -15.10 20.70
N GLY A 488 33.92 -15.23 20.57
CA GLY A 488 32.95 -14.47 21.34
C GLY A 488 32.67 -13.06 20.80
N SER A 489 33.26 -12.66 19.69
CA SER A 489 32.87 -11.41 19.00
C SER A 489 31.54 -11.58 18.26
N ILE A 490 30.81 -10.48 18.01
CA ILE A 490 29.55 -10.52 17.24
C ILE A 490 29.90 -10.71 15.76
N ASP A 491 29.31 -11.76 15.15
CA ASP A 491 29.39 -12.00 13.70
C ASP A 491 28.39 -11.20 12.93
N GLN A 492 27.11 -11.29 13.35
CA GLN A 492 25.99 -10.64 12.63
C GLN A 492 24.77 -10.47 13.53
N VAL A 493 23.84 -9.61 13.09
CA VAL A 493 22.54 -9.45 13.72
C VAL A 493 21.44 -9.63 12.67
N LYS A 494 20.43 -10.41 13.01
CA LYS A 494 19.21 -10.58 12.22
C LYS A 494 18.01 -10.06 12.99
N MET A 495 17.00 -9.60 12.24
CA MET A 495 15.76 -9.09 12.81
C MET A 495 14.56 -9.79 12.21
N SER A 496 13.45 -9.81 12.95
CA SER A 496 12.14 -10.25 12.46
C SER A 496 11.05 -9.64 13.33
N ALA A 497 9.87 -9.41 12.76
CA ALA A 497 8.73 -8.89 13.51
C ALA A 497 8.32 -9.83 14.67
N VAL A 498 7.90 -9.27 15.80
CA VAL A 498 7.38 -10.03 16.96
C VAL A 498 5.97 -10.54 16.65
N SER A 499 5.15 -9.70 16.05
CA SER A 499 3.75 -10.04 15.72
C SER A 499 3.61 -10.41 14.24
N PRO A 500 2.90 -11.48 13.89
CA PRO A 500 2.57 -11.77 12.50
C PRO A 500 1.57 -10.77 11.89
N ALA A 501 0.99 -9.88 12.71
CA ALA A 501 0.13 -8.78 12.26
C ALA A 501 0.91 -7.49 11.90
N THR A 502 2.24 -7.50 12.06
CA THR A 502 3.09 -6.37 11.64
C THR A 502 2.96 -6.17 10.13
N ASP A 503 2.85 -4.91 9.69
CA ASP A 503 2.80 -4.57 8.28
C ASP A 503 4.05 -5.09 7.55
N PHE A 504 3.84 -5.70 6.38
CA PHE A 504 4.90 -6.35 5.60
C PHE A 504 5.99 -5.36 5.12
N SER A 505 5.69 -4.06 5.08
CA SER A 505 6.67 -3.02 4.75
C SER A 505 7.74 -2.82 5.83
N PHE A 506 7.56 -3.40 7.04
CA PHE A 506 8.64 -3.57 7.99
C PHE A 506 9.44 -4.85 7.66
N ASP A 507 10.16 -4.84 6.55
CA ASP A 507 10.92 -5.97 6.03
C ASP A 507 12.22 -6.26 6.81
N PHE A 508 12.14 -6.26 8.15
CA PHE A 508 13.26 -6.53 9.06
C PHE A 508 13.97 -7.85 8.77
N GLN A 509 13.24 -8.87 8.27
CA GLN A 509 13.79 -10.19 7.93
C GLN A 509 14.82 -10.15 6.80
N ASP A 510 14.81 -9.12 5.97
CA ASP A 510 15.73 -8.97 4.85
C ASP A 510 17.02 -8.25 5.25
N LEU A 511 17.11 -7.75 6.50
CA LEU A 511 18.31 -7.14 7.04
C LEU A 511 19.35 -8.20 7.43
N LEU A 512 20.61 -7.94 7.05
CA LEU A 512 21.79 -8.66 7.51
C LEU A 512 22.83 -7.67 8.04
N LEU A 513 22.76 -7.40 9.32
CA LEU A 513 23.61 -6.41 9.97
C LEU A 513 24.97 -7.02 10.32
N LYS A 514 26.05 -6.43 9.83
CA LYS A 514 27.42 -6.79 10.19
C LYS A 514 28.04 -5.68 11.05
N PRO A 515 28.77 -6.02 12.12
CA PRO A 515 29.45 -5.00 12.91
C PRO A 515 30.50 -4.29 12.05
N ILE A 516 30.58 -2.98 12.16
CA ILE A 516 31.67 -2.20 11.56
C ILE A 516 32.64 -1.75 12.65
N ALA A 517 33.95 -1.93 12.39
CA ALA A 517 34.96 -1.47 13.30
C ALA A 517 34.79 0.04 13.54
N ALA A 518 34.79 0.47 14.79
CA ALA A 518 34.89 1.88 15.09
C ALA A 518 36.14 2.42 14.37
N ASN A 519 35.96 3.36 13.44
CA ASN A 519 37.08 4.06 12.85
C ASN A 519 37.91 4.65 14.00
N SER A 520 39.10 4.09 14.25
CA SER A 520 40.07 4.75 15.08
C SER A 520 40.42 6.06 14.37
N THR A 521 39.74 7.13 14.73
CA THR A 521 40.19 8.49 14.43
C THR A 521 41.59 8.61 15.02
N LYS A 522 42.60 8.40 14.20
CA LYS A 522 43.98 8.83 14.54
C LYS A 522 43.87 10.35 14.63
N HIS A 523 43.98 10.85 15.86
CA HIS A 523 44.28 12.24 16.15
C HIS A 523 45.59 12.66 15.54
#